data_ad4c9fd9e66dedd1146f6dc7489f011a
#
_entry.id   ad4c9fd9e66dedd1146f6dc7489f011a
#
_cell.length_a   1.000
_cell.length_b   1.000
_cell.length_c   1.000
_cell.angle_alpha   90.00
_cell.angle_beta   90.00
_cell.angle_gamma   90.00
#
_symmetry.space_group_name_H-M   'P 1'
#
loop_
_entity.id
_entity.type
_entity.pdbx_description
1 polymer ?
#
loop_
_entity_poly.entity_id
_entity_poly.type
_entity_poly.pdbx_seq_one_letter_code
_entity_poly.pdbx_strand_id
1 'polypeptide(L)'
;MMENKKFKYKIENKRYHTWNYYLREKFGTKVFKVSINAGFTCPNIDGSISYGGCAYCSKDGSGDFAGNPRDNLVKQFKDIKEMMEKKWPQAKYIGYFQAFTNTYAPLEVLKDKYETILDQDGVVGLSISTRPDCIDDDILDYLAELNTRTNLWVELGLQTVHDQTSNIINRGHGLDVFVDCVKRLRSRGIEVVAHVINGLPGETYDMMMETIRRVSHMDIQGVKIHLLHVIKGTPMVNMLNKGELKLLSKEEYVDLVCDQLEILPQEMVIHRLTGDGKKEDLVGPMWSLKKWEVLNAIDDELKRRDSWQGKFYTRKV
;
A
#
# COMPACT_ATOMS: atom_id res chain seq x y z
N MET A 1 2.29 9.85 -35.96
CA MET A 1 0.94 9.26 -35.73
C MET A 1 0.87 8.83 -34.31
N MET A 2 0.04 9.49 -33.45
CA MET A 2 -0.23 8.99 -32.11
C MET A 2 -1.11 7.75 -32.25
N GLU A 3 -0.56 6.57 -31.97
CA GLU A 3 -1.37 5.37 -31.79
C GLU A 3 -2.43 5.67 -30.74
N ASN A 4 -3.67 5.41 -31.09
CA ASN A 4 -4.83 5.52 -30.18
C ASN A 4 -4.65 4.48 -29.06
N LYS A 5 -3.90 4.82 -27.98
CA LYS A 5 -3.62 3.94 -26.86
C LYS A 5 -4.95 3.69 -26.13
N LYS A 6 -5.66 2.65 -26.53
CA LYS A 6 -6.81 2.14 -25.76
C LYS A 6 -6.31 1.59 -24.43
N PHE A 7 -7.01 1.92 -23.35
CA PHE A 7 -6.74 1.32 -22.04
C PHE A 7 -7.00 -0.19 -22.05
N LYS A 8 -6.01 -0.99 -21.65
CA LYS A 8 -6.00 -2.46 -21.82
C LYS A 8 -6.75 -3.21 -20.70
N TYR A 9 -6.74 -2.68 -19.47
CA TYR A 9 -7.15 -3.39 -18.24
C TYR A 9 -8.57 -2.98 -17.78
N LYS A 10 -9.47 -2.80 -18.74
CA LYS A 10 -10.82 -2.31 -18.46
C LYS A 10 -11.69 -3.40 -17.84
N ILE A 11 -12.20 -3.14 -16.63
CA ILE A 11 -13.23 -3.93 -16.00
C ILE A 11 -14.34 -3.00 -15.51
N GLU A 12 -15.59 -3.27 -15.86
CA GLU A 12 -16.72 -2.41 -15.49
C GLU A 12 -16.48 -0.94 -15.92
N ASN A 13 -16.63 0.00 -14.97
CA ASN A 13 -16.40 1.43 -15.21
C ASN A 13 -14.96 1.89 -14.90
N LYS A 14 -14.07 0.97 -14.48
CA LYS A 14 -12.72 1.34 -14.06
C LYS A 14 -11.84 1.70 -15.24
N ARG A 15 -11.17 2.83 -15.13
CA ARG A 15 -10.23 3.36 -16.11
C ARG A 15 -8.78 3.27 -15.63
N TYR A 16 -8.52 2.33 -14.72
CA TYR A 16 -7.20 2.00 -14.20
C TYR A 16 -7.09 0.50 -13.90
N HIS A 17 -5.85 -0.03 -13.89
CA HIS A 17 -5.56 -1.45 -13.67
C HIS A 17 -5.76 -1.83 -12.21
N THR A 18 -6.96 -2.26 -11.86
CA THR A 18 -7.31 -2.57 -10.48
C THR A 18 -6.68 -3.87 -9.99
N TRP A 19 -6.35 -3.93 -8.70
CA TRP A 19 -5.95 -5.17 -8.03
C TRP A 19 -6.97 -6.31 -8.24
N ASN A 20 -8.26 -6.01 -8.24
CA ASN A 20 -9.30 -7.01 -8.49
C ASN A 20 -9.25 -7.57 -9.91
N TYR A 21 -8.97 -6.74 -10.92
CA TYR A 21 -8.77 -7.18 -12.30
C TYR A 21 -7.56 -8.12 -12.39
N TYR A 22 -6.40 -7.69 -11.89
CA TYR A 22 -5.18 -8.48 -11.86
C TYR A 22 -5.38 -9.85 -11.23
N LEU A 23 -6.05 -9.93 -10.08
CA LEU A 23 -6.29 -11.19 -9.39
C LEU A 23 -7.25 -12.11 -10.14
N ARG A 24 -8.30 -11.56 -10.75
CA ARG A 24 -9.24 -12.35 -11.55
C ARG A 24 -8.59 -12.94 -12.79
N GLU A 25 -7.77 -12.16 -13.49
CA GLU A 25 -7.00 -12.65 -14.64
C GLU A 25 -6.02 -13.77 -14.23
N LYS A 26 -5.34 -13.58 -13.11
CA LYS A 26 -4.32 -14.53 -12.66
C LYS A 26 -4.88 -15.82 -12.09
N PHE A 27 -5.98 -15.76 -11.35
CA PHE A 27 -6.52 -16.91 -10.58
C PHE A 27 -7.88 -17.42 -11.07
N GLY A 28 -8.50 -16.76 -12.03
CA GLY A 28 -9.81 -17.15 -12.60
C GLY A 28 -10.99 -17.00 -11.64
N THR A 29 -10.78 -16.47 -10.42
CA THR A 29 -11.83 -16.35 -9.41
C THR A 29 -11.62 -15.09 -8.54
N LYS A 30 -12.56 -14.84 -7.64
CA LYS A 30 -12.42 -13.77 -6.64
C LYS A 30 -11.34 -14.14 -5.64
N VAL A 31 -10.44 -13.18 -5.35
CA VAL A 31 -9.40 -13.34 -4.34
C VAL A 31 -9.50 -12.20 -3.33
N PHE A 32 -9.40 -12.52 -2.04
CA PHE A 32 -9.43 -11.55 -0.95
C PHE A 32 -8.07 -11.47 -0.25
N LYS A 33 -7.66 -10.27 0.17
CA LYS A 33 -6.59 -10.12 1.17
C LYS A 33 -7.17 -10.36 2.55
N VAL A 34 -6.56 -11.28 3.28
CA VAL A 34 -6.83 -11.53 4.70
C VAL A 34 -5.75 -10.81 5.49
N SER A 35 -6.13 -9.71 6.14
CA SER A 35 -5.20 -8.86 6.89
C SER A 35 -4.81 -9.50 8.22
N ILE A 36 -3.54 -9.82 8.38
CA ILE A 36 -2.94 -10.54 9.51
C ILE A 36 -2.11 -9.56 10.35
N ASN A 37 -2.30 -9.60 11.65
CA ASN A 37 -1.40 -8.99 12.63
C ASN A 37 -0.53 -10.10 13.25
N ALA A 38 0.71 -10.21 12.79
CA ALA A 38 1.63 -11.26 13.22
C ALA A 38 2.44 -10.91 14.48
N GLY A 39 2.10 -9.78 15.14
CA GLY A 39 2.74 -9.35 16.39
C GLY A 39 4.18 -8.84 16.21
N PHE A 40 4.54 -8.40 15.01
CA PHE A 40 5.82 -7.73 14.77
C PHE A 40 5.84 -6.32 15.39
N THR A 41 7.04 -5.76 15.50
CA THR A 41 7.27 -4.36 15.89
C THR A 41 7.86 -3.56 14.72
N CYS A 42 8.42 -2.39 15.01
CA CYS A 42 9.04 -1.51 14.02
C CYS A 42 10.27 -0.84 14.63
N PRO A 43 11.42 -0.77 13.92
CA PRO A 43 12.65 -0.14 14.41
C PRO A 43 12.49 1.36 14.69
N ASN A 44 11.44 1.99 14.15
CA ASN A 44 11.07 3.38 14.51
C ASN A 44 10.32 3.49 15.84
N ILE A 45 9.93 2.36 16.45
CA ILE A 45 9.15 2.35 17.70
C ILE A 45 9.99 1.85 18.86
N ASP A 46 10.79 0.80 18.66
CA ASP A 46 11.54 0.12 19.71
C ASP A 46 12.89 0.77 20.04
N GLY A 47 13.26 1.82 19.33
CA GLY A 47 14.48 2.58 19.57
C GLY A 47 15.69 2.13 18.73
N SER A 48 15.56 1.12 17.88
CA SER A 48 16.67 0.67 17.01
C SER A 48 17.07 1.73 15.99
N ILE A 49 16.11 2.50 15.47
CA ILE A 49 16.33 3.66 14.60
C ILE A 49 15.83 4.94 15.28
N SER A 50 14.61 4.91 15.80
CA SER A 50 13.97 6.05 16.44
C SER A 50 12.90 5.57 17.44
N TYR A 51 12.34 6.49 18.22
CA TYR A 51 11.25 6.24 19.14
C TYR A 51 9.94 6.87 18.63
N GLY A 52 8.80 6.33 19.06
CA GLY A 52 7.47 6.91 18.83
C GLY A 52 6.87 6.63 17.47
N GLY A 53 7.58 6.02 16.55
CA GLY A 53 7.10 5.66 15.21
C GLY A 53 7.06 6.83 14.24
N CYS A 54 6.49 6.58 13.05
CA CYS A 54 6.22 7.63 12.08
C CYS A 54 5.07 8.52 12.57
N ALA A 55 5.16 9.83 12.30
CA ALA A 55 4.23 10.83 12.82
C ALA A 55 2.75 10.61 12.44
N TYR A 56 2.48 9.81 11.40
CA TYR A 56 1.14 9.46 10.92
C TYR A 56 0.65 8.09 11.39
N CYS A 57 1.54 7.23 11.95
CA CYS A 57 1.15 5.89 12.39
C CYS A 57 0.36 5.94 13.69
N SER A 58 -0.75 5.20 13.73
CA SER A 58 -1.43 4.90 14.98
C SER A 58 -0.60 3.96 15.86
N LYS A 59 -1.00 3.79 17.12
CA LYS A 59 -0.41 2.80 18.04
C LYS A 59 -0.48 1.35 17.52
N ASP A 60 -1.41 1.07 16.60
CA ASP A 60 -1.62 -0.24 15.98
C ASP A 60 -0.78 -0.42 14.68
N GLY A 61 0.15 0.51 14.40
CA GLY A 61 1.14 0.40 13.32
C GLY A 61 0.54 0.19 11.92
N SER A 62 -0.48 0.95 11.55
CA SER A 62 -1.26 0.79 10.30
C SER A 62 -2.03 -0.54 10.22
N GLY A 63 -2.17 -1.25 11.34
CA GLY A 63 -2.90 -2.51 11.47
C GLY A 63 -4.33 -2.38 11.95
N ASP A 64 -4.94 -1.19 11.84
CA ASP A 64 -6.27 -0.87 12.40
C ASP A 64 -7.39 -1.85 11.99
N PHE A 65 -7.25 -2.50 10.85
CA PHE A 65 -8.19 -3.50 10.31
C PHE A 65 -7.55 -4.90 10.15
N ALA A 66 -6.39 -5.13 10.75
CA ALA A 66 -5.78 -6.46 10.82
C ALA A 66 -6.45 -7.31 11.90
N GLY A 67 -6.18 -8.61 11.87
CA GLY A 67 -6.65 -9.54 12.89
C GLY A 67 -6.22 -9.13 14.30
N ASN A 68 -6.91 -9.63 15.31
CA ASN A 68 -6.58 -9.34 16.71
C ASN A 68 -5.20 -9.96 17.06
N PRO A 69 -4.19 -9.16 17.48
CA PRO A 69 -2.85 -9.66 17.79
C PRO A 69 -2.79 -10.65 18.96
N ARG A 70 -3.86 -10.78 19.75
CA ARG A 70 -3.98 -11.77 20.84
C ARG A 70 -4.39 -13.15 20.33
N ASP A 71 -4.96 -13.22 19.13
CA ASP A 71 -5.33 -14.48 18.49
C ASP A 71 -4.15 -15.04 17.69
N ASN A 72 -4.01 -16.37 17.63
CA ASN A 72 -3.02 -16.96 16.75
C ASN A 72 -3.36 -16.71 15.26
N LEU A 73 -2.37 -16.86 14.39
CA LEU A 73 -2.51 -16.51 12.96
C LEU A 73 -3.61 -17.31 12.26
N VAL A 74 -3.72 -18.62 12.59
CA VAL A 74 -4.73 -19.52 12.01
C VAL A 74 -6.13 -19.06 12.37
N LYS A 75 -6.35 -18.64 13.64
CA LYS A 75 -7.65 -18.10 14.06
C LYS A 75 -7.98 -16.80 13.34
N GLN A 76 -7.04 -15.85 13.29
CA GLN A 76 -7.21 -14.60 12.55
C GLN A 76 -7.61 -14.86 11.09
N PHE A 77 -6.93 -15.81 10.45
CA PHE A 77 -7.21 -16.17 9.06
C PHE A 77 -8.62 -16.77 8.91
N LYS A 78 -8.96 -17.75 9.74
CA LYS A 78 -10.26 -18.45 9.72
C LYS A 78 -11.45 -17.52 9.94
N ASP A 79 -11.36 -16.63 10.91
CA ASP A 79 -12.44 -15.67 11.22
C ASP A 79 -12.80 -14.80 10.02
N ILE A 80 -11.76 -14.32 9.30
CA ILE A 80 -11.97 -13.50 8.09
C ILE A 80 -12.44 -14.38 6.91
N LYS A 81 -11.85 -15.57 6.73
CA LYS A 81 -12.23 -16.52 5.67
C LYS A 81 -13.72 -16.86 5.79
N GLU A 82 -14.20 -17.28 6.95
CA GLU A 82 -15.59 -17.64 7.19
C GLU A 82 -16.57 -16.50 6.88
N MET A 83 -16.20 -15.26 7.21
CA MET A 83 -16.99 -14.10 6.86
C MET A 83 -17.09 -13.90 5.35
N MET A 84 -15.99 -14.12 4.61
CA MET A 84 -15.94 -13.94 3.15
C MET A 84 -16.61 -15.09 2.40
N GLU A 85 -16.47 -16.33 2.86
CA GLU A 85 -17.06 -17.52 2.24
C GLU A 85 -18.58 -17.49 2.20
N LYS A 86 -19.23 -16.87 3.19
CA LYS A 86 -20.69 -16.68 3.20
C LYS A 86 -21.18 -15.95 1.95
N LYS A 87 -20.37 -15.04 1.42
CA LYS A 87 -20.69 -14.23 0.23
C LYS A 87 -20.07 -14.77 -1.04
N TRP A 88 -18.91 -15.43 -0.93
CA TRP A 88 -18.08 -15.89 -2.04
C TRP A 88 -17.50 -17.28 -1.76
N PRO A 89 -18.30 -18.37 -1.91
CA PRO A 89 -17.89 -19.73 -1.48
C PRO A 89 -16.66 -20.29 -2.20
N GLN A 90 -16.35 -19.80 -3.41
CA GLN A 90 -15.21 -20.26 -4.21
C GLN A 90 -14.06 -19.26 -4.24
N ALA A 91 -14.02 -18.34 -3.29
CA ALA A 91 -12.93 -17.36 -3.21
C ALA A 91 -11.61 -18.02 -2.83
N LYS A 92 -10.51 -17.41 -3.30
CA LYS A 92 -9.15 -17.68 -2.84
C LYS A 92 -8.64 -16.54 -1.98
N TYR A 93 -7.51 -16.73 -1.34
CA TYR A 93 -7.03 -15.80 -0.33
C TYR A 93 -5.55 -15.45 -0.54
N ILE A 94 -5.19 -14.22 -0.21
CA ILE A 94 -3.80 -13.78 -0.05
C ILE A 94 -3.63 -13.41 1.42
N GLY A 95 -2.68 -14.05 2.10
CA GLY A 95 -2.27 -13.67 3.44
C GLY A 95 -1.58 -12.30 3.39
N TYR A 96 -2.15 -11.30 4.06
CA TYR A 96 -1.62 -9.94 4.03
C TYR A 96 -1.08 -9.55 5.41
N PHE A 97 0.23 -9.58 5.58
CA PHE A 97 0.94 -9.13 6.76
C PHE A 97 1.03 -7.61 6.72
N GLN A 98 0.21 -6.94 7.52
CA GLN A 98 -0.02 -5.50 7.40
C GLN A 98 0.53 -4.68 8.56
N ALA A 99 0.31 -5.10 9.81
CA ALA A 99 0.67 -4.34 10.99
C ALA A 99 2.19 -4.23 11.17
N PHE A 100 2.71 -3.01 11.38
CA PHE A 100 4.13 -2.73 11.63
C PHE A 100 5.07 -3.14 10.49
N THR A 101 6.27 -3.67 10.82
CA THR A 101 7.34 -4.04 9.87
C THR A 101 7.49 -5.54 9.83
N ASN A 102 6.89 -6.16 8.82
CA ASN A 102 6.68 -7.62 8.82
C ASN A 102 7.88 -8.45 8.33
N THR A 103 9.05 -7.84 8.15
CA THR A 103 10.34 -8.52 7.99
C THR A 103 11.30 -8.21 9.14
N TYR A 104 10.84 -7.49 10.16
CA TYR A 104 11.67 -7.10 11.30
C TYR A 104 11.57 -8.13 12.43
N ALA A 105 12.18 -9.28 12.21
CA ALA A 105 12.32 -10.38 13.17
C ALA A 105 13.40 -11.37 12.68
N PRO A 106 13.90 -12.28 13.54
CA PRO A 106 14.76 -13.36 13.11
C PRO A 106 14.13 -14.20 11.99
N LEU A 107 14.93 -14.67 11.02
CA LEU A 107 14.47 -15.38 9.83
C LEU A 107 13.56 -16.57 10.16
N GLU A 108 13.90 -17.38 11.17
CA GLU A 108 13.10 -18.53 11.56
C GLU A 108 11.70 -18.15 12.07
N VAL A 109 11.57 -16.98 12.72
CA VAL A 109 10.27 -16.45 13.13
C VAL A 109 9.45 -16.02 11.92
N LEU A 110 10.10 -15.43 10.91
CA LEU A 110 9.44 -15.03 9.66
C LEU A 110 8.93 -16.28 8.91
N LYS A 111 9.79 -17.30 8.77
CA LYS A 111 9.43 -18.58 8.15
C LYS A 111 8.21 -19.20 8.82
N ASP A 112 8.25 -19.39 10.14
CA ASP A 112 7.14 -20.00 10.89
C ASP A 112 5.82 -19.26 10.61
N LYS A 113 5.83 -17.93 10.67
CA LYS A 113 4.61 -17.12 10.47
C LYS A 113 4.10 -17.16 9.04
N TYR A 114 4.98 -17.07 8.05
CA TYR A 114 4.58 -17.06 6.64
C TYR A 114 4.09 -18.43 6.20
N GLU A 115 4.79 -19.52 6.58
CA GLU A 115 4.37 -20.89 6.28
C GLU A 115 3.03 -21.21 6.95
N THR A 116 2.83 -20.82 8.22
CA THR A 116 1.54 -20.98 8.91
C THR A 116 0.37 -20.44 8.10
N ILE A 117 0.54 -19.33 7.41
CA ILE A 117 -0.53 -18.74 6.57
C ILE A 117 -0.59 -19.40 5.19
N LEU A 118 0.55 -19.76 4.60
CA LEU A 118 0.58 -20.44 3.30
C LEU A 118 -0.10 -21.81 3.37
N ASP A 119 -0.01 -22.50 4.50
CA ASP A 119 -0.62 -23.81 4.73
C ASP A 119 -2.14 -23.75 4.91
N GLN A 120 -2.74 -22.53 4.96
CA GLN A 120 -4.19 -22.43 5.08
C GLN A 120 -4.88 -22.71 3.74
N ASP A 121 -5.97 -23.47 3.81
CA ASP A 121 -6.76 -23.83 2.64
C ASP A 121 -7.27 -22.60 1.86
N GLY A 122 -7.07 -22.64 0.55
CA GLY A 122 -7.45 -21.58 -0.38
C GLY A 122 -6.48 -20.40 -0.47
N VAL A 123 -5.35 -20.41 0.25
CA VAL A 123 -4.29 -19.40 0.12
C VAL A 123 -3.52 -19.62 -1.19
N VAL A 124 -3.38 -18.54 -1.96
CA VAL A 124 -2.70 -18.55 -3.27
C VAL A 124 -1.54 -17.55 -3.32
N GLY A 125 -1.25 -16.88 -2.24
CA GLY A 125 -0.16 -15.91 -2.18
C GLY A 125 -0.02 -15.21 -0.86
N LEU A 126 1.08 -14.47 -0.74
CA LEU A 126 1.35 -13.57 0.37
C LEU A 126 1.56 -12.13 -0.12
N SER A 127 1.20 -11.19 0.72
CA SER A 127 1.53 -9.77 0.58
C SER A 127 2.14 -9.30 1.89
N ILE A 128 3.38 -8.83 1.87
CA ILE A 128 4.17 -8.52 3.07
C ILE A 128 4.48 -7.03 3.09
N SER A 129 3.82 -6.29 4.00
CA SER A 129 4.11 -4.87 4.18
C SER A 129 5.30 -4.69 5.12
N THR A 130 6.30 -3.94 4.67
CA THR A 130 7.51 -3.74 5.44
C THR A 130 8.22 -2.43 5.11
N ARG A 131 9.33 -2.18 5.80
CA ARG A 131 10.27 -1.09 5.56
C ARG A 131 11.39 -1.56 4.62
N PRO A 132 11.90 -0.69 3.75
CA PRO A 132 12.96 -1.07 2.81
C PRO A 132 14.31 -1.37 3.50
N ASP A 133 14.54 -0.83 4.69
CA ASP A 133 15.75 -1.02 5.51
C ASP A 133 15.69 -2.26 6.43
N CYS A 134 14.65 -3.08 6.32
CA CYS A 134 14.45 -4.29 7.13
C CYS A 134 14.41 -5.57 6.30
N ILE A 135 15.15 -5.61 5.18
CA ILE A 135 15.31 -6.80 4.34
C ILE A 135 16.83 -7.00 4.13
N ASP A 136 17.44 -7.81 4.97
CA ASP A 136 18.82 -8.27 4.79
C ASP A 136 18.92 -9.36 3.70
N ASP A 137 20.11 -9.89 3.47
CA ASP A 137 20.33 -10.86 2.39
C ASP A 137 19.70 -12.23 2.70
N ASP A 138 19.71 -12.68 3.95
CA ASP A 138 19.10 -13.95 4.35
C ASP A 138 17.57 -13.90 4.19
N ILE A 139 16.95 -12.80 4.58
CA ILE A 139 15.51 -12.54 4.38
C ILE A 139 15.21 -12.44 2.88
N LEU A 140 16.03 -11.74 2.11
CA LEU A 140 15.86 -11.61 0.66
C LEU A 140 15.92 -12.97 -0.05
N ASP A 141 16.86 -13.83 0.33
CA ASP A 141 17.01 -15.16 -0.23
C ASP A 141 15.80 -16.05 0.09
N TYR A 142 15.28 -15.97 1.31
CA TYR A 142 14.05 -16.65 1.68
C TYR A 142 12.82 -16.11 0.93
N LEU A 143 12.68 -14.80 0.78
CA LEU A 143 11.61 -14.23 -0.03
C LEU A 143 11.69 -14.63 -1.50
N ALA A 144 12.91 -14.79 -2.03
CA ALA A 144 13.13 -15.29 -3.38
C ALA A 144 12.69 -16.76 -3.51
N GLU A 145 13.00 -17.60 -2.53
CA GLU A 145 12.51 -18.98 -2.46
C GLU A 145 10.98 -19.03 -2.41
N LEU A 146 10.34 -18.25 -1.52
CA LEU A 146 8.89 -18.13 -1.44
C LEU A 146 8.26 -17.74 -2.78
N ASN A 147 8.89 -16.81 -3.50
CA ASN A 147 8.39 -16.32 -4.80
C ASN A 147 8.37 -17.42 -5.88
N THR A 148 9.14 -18.50 -5.71
CA THR A 148 9.12 -19.65 -6.67
C THR A 148 7.90 -20.53 -6.51
N ARG A 149 7.22 -20.51 -5.37
CA ARG A 149 6.13 -21.44 -5.01
C ARG A 149 4.82 -20.77 -4.64
N THR A 150 4.80 -19.45 -4.55
CA THR A 150 3.55 -18.71 -4.28
C THR A 150 3.54 -17.35 -4.96
N ASN A 151 2.37 -16.71 -5.03
CA ASN A 151 2.26 -15.35 -5.55
C ASN A 151 2.68 -14.36 -4.46
N LEU A 152 3.94 -13.93 -4.48
CA LEU A 152 4.50 -13.03 -3.49
C LEU A 152 4.47 -11.57 -3.95
N TRP A 153 4.02 -10.70 -3.06
CA TRP A 153 4.12 -9.25 -3.18
C TRP A 153 4.81 -8.67 -1.94
N VAL A 154 5.85 -7.87 -2.14
CA VAL A 154 6.48 -7.10 -1.06
C VAL A 154 6.03 -5.64 -1.17
N GLU A 155 5.39 -5.14 -0.12
CA GLU A 155 4.82 -3.79 -0.09
C GLU A 155 5.71 -2.87 0.76
N LEU A 156 6.37 -1.93 0.10
CA LEU A 156 7.36 -1.05 0.72
C LEU A 156 6.80 0.34 1.05
N GLY A 157 7.04 0.80 2.26
CA GLY A 157 6.70 2.16 2.68
C GLY A 157 7.67 3.19 2.11
N LEU A 158 7.28 3.90 1.05
CA LEU A 158 8.00 5.06 0.51
C LEU A 158 7.45 6.37 1.10
N GLN A 159 6.15 6.52 1.11
CA GLN A 159 5.34 7.65 1.52
C GLN A 159 5.54 8.88 0.64
N THR A 160 6.77 9.34 0.48
CA THR A 160 7.22 10.47 -0.34
C THR A 160 8.66 10.27 -0.82
N VAL A 161 9.02 10.93 -1.92
CA VAL A 161 10.41 10.99 -2.40
C VAL A 161 11.20 12.16 -1.82
N HIS A 162 10.55 13.03 -1.05
CA HIS A 162 11.16 14.25 -0.52
C HIS A 162 11.74 14.02 0.87
N ASP A 163 13.07 14.13 1.00
CA ASP A 163 13.78 13.88 2.25
C ASP A 163 13.37 14.85 3.37
N GLN A 164 13.08 16.12 3.04
CA GLN A 164 12.57 17.07 4.02
C GLN A 164 11.25 16.60 4.65
N THR A 165 10.29 16.17 3.84
CA THR A 165 9.02 15.60 4.33
C THR A 165 9.26 14.30 5.10
N SER A 166 10.16 13.44 4.60
CA SER A 166 10.56 12.20 5.28
C SER A 166 11.05 12.43 6.71
N ASN A 167 11.84 13.48 6.91
CA ASN A 167 12.32 13.88 8.23
C ASN A 167 11.19 14.40 9.12
N ILE A 168 10.29 15.24 8.57
CA ILE A 168 9.13 15.76 9.31
C ILE A 168 8.23 14.63 9.81
N ILE A 169 7.99 13.62 8.98
CA ILE A 169 7.14 12.48 9.35
C ILE A 169 7.87 11.38 10.11
N ASN A 170 9.15 11.56 10.44
CA ASN A 170 9.99 10.57 11.14
C ASN A 170 9.97 9.19 10.48
N ARG A 171 10.10 9.12 9.13
CA ARG A 171 10.10 7.84 8.39
C ARG A 171 11.33 6.98 8.71
N GLY A 172 12.50 7.60 8.95
CA GLY A 172 13.72 6.97 9.41
C GLY A 172 14.54 6.25 8.33
N HIS A 173 14.23 6.43 7.04
CA HIS A 173 15.08 5.98 5.92
C HIS A 173 15.00 6.96 4.74
N GLY A 174 16.05 7.02 3.90
CA GLY A 174 16.14 7.85 2.71
C GLY A 174 15.49 7.22 1.48
N LEU A 175 15.39 8.00 0.40
CA LEU A 175 14.95 7.52 -0.89
C LEU A 175 15.92 6.49 -1.50
N ASP A 176 17.22 6.67 -1.28
CA ASP A 176 18.29 5.78 -1.73
C ASP A 176 18.12 4.35 -1.20
N VAL A 177 17.81 4.20 0.08
CA VAL A 177 17.51 2.90 0.73
C VAL A 177 16.30 2.23 0.10
N PHE A 178 15.25 3.01 -0.22
CA PHE A 178 14.08 2.49 -0.90
C PHE A 178 14.42 1.99 -2.31
N VAL A 179 15.17 2.79 -3.08
CA VAL A 179 15.57 2.44 -4.46
C VAL A 179 16.46 1.20 -4.49
N ASP A 180 17.41 1.08 -3.56
CA ASP A 180 18.27 -0.09 -3.43
C ASP A 180 17.44 -1.35 -3.12
N CYS A 181 16.56 -1.28 -2.13
CA CYS A 181 15.68 -2.40 -1.77
C CYS A 181 14.80 -2.85 -2.95
N VAL A 182 14.22 -1.90 -3.71
CA VAL A 182 13.46 -2.22 -4.93
C VAL A 182 14.35 -3.00 -5.92
N LYS A 183 15.58 -2.53 -6.20
CA LYS A 183 16.50 -3.22 -7.11
C LYS A 183 16.84 -4.63 -6.64
N ARG A 184 17.12 -4.80 -5.35
CA ARG A 184 17.43 -6.12 -4.76
C ARG A 184 16.26 -7.09 -4.87
N LEU A 185 15.03 -6.67 -4.57
CA LEU A 185 13.82 -7.47 -4.72
C LEU A 185 13.56 -7.83 -6.19
N ARG A 186 13.67 -6.85 -7.09
CA ARG A 186 13.44 -7.04 -8.53
C ARG A 186 14.49 -7.94 -9.19
N SER A 187 15.74 -7.89 -8.74
CA SER A 187 16.77 -8.83 -9.23
C SER A 187 16.45 -10.30 -8.92
N ARG A 188 15.56 -10.56 -7.94
CA ARG A 188 15.04 -11.88 -7.58
C ARG A 188 13.63 -12.13 -8.15
N GLY A 189 13.14 -11.28 -9.07
CA GLY A 189 11.84 -11.41 -9.70
C GLY A 189 10.63 -11.16 -8.77
N ILE A 190 10.84 -10.63 -7.56
CA ILE A 190 9.78 -10.39 -6.58
C ILE A 190 8.99 -9.14 -6.96
N GLU A 191 7.67 -9.25 -6.96
CA GLU A 191 6.77 -8.12 -7.24
C GLU A 191 6.76 -7.10 -6.09
N VAL A 192 6.92 -5.82 -6.42
CA VAL A 192 7.02 -4.72 -5.44
C VAL A 192 5.85 -3.77 -5.56
N VAL A 193 5.28 -3.37 -4.42
CA VAL A 193 4.27 -2.31 -4.30
C VAL A 193 4.86 -1.14 -3.53
N ALA A 194 4.77 0.06 -4.09
CA ALA A 194 5.11 1.28 -3.35
C ALA A 194 3.87 1.81 -2.62
N HIS A 195 4.01 2.13 -1.33
CA HIS A 195 3.03 2.89 -0.57
C HIS A 195 3.39 4.37 -0.61
N VAL A 196 2.50 5.22 -1.08
CA VAL A 196 2.64 6.69 -1.07
C VAL A 196 1.48 7.34 -0.33
N ILE A 197 1.71 8.51 0.25
CA ILE A 197 0.70 9.24 1.01
C ILE A 197 0.58 10.66 0.44
N ASN A 198 -0.60 11.03 -0.02
CA ASN A 198 -0.93 12.40 -0.43
C ASN A 198 -1.36 13.23 0.78
N GLY A 199 -0.96 14.50 0.80
CA GLY A 199 -1.32 15.46 1.85
C GLY A 199 -0.40 15.46 3.07
N LEU A 200 0.85 14.99 2.92
CA LEU A 200 1.86 15.06 3.98
C LEU A 200 2.23 16.52 4.32
N PRO A 201 2.69 16.80 5.56
CA PRO A 201 3.04 18.16 5.99
C PRO A 201 4.06 18.82 5.05
N GLY A 202 3.74 20.05 4.63
CA GLY A 202 4.61 20.86 3.77
C GLY A 202 4.63 20.45 2.30
N GLU A 203 3.95 19.38 1.89
CA GLU A 203 3.91 19.00 0.49
C GLU A 203 2.90 19.81 -0.32
N THR A 204 3.39 20.34 -1.45
CA THR A 204 2.59 20.97 -2.48
C THR A 204 2.01 19.92 -3.43
N TYR A 205 1.06 20.35 -4.27
CA TYR A 205 0.55 19.54 -5.37
C TYR A 205 1.68 18.99 -6.27
N ASP A 206 2.63 19.84 -6.67
CA ASP A 206 3.75 19.44 -7.52
C ASP A 206 4.66 18.42 -6.85
N MET A 207 4.87 18.52 -5.54
CA MET A 207 5.65 17.55 -4.78
C MET A 207 4.97 16.17 -4.74
N MET A 208 3.66 16.12 -4.52
CA MET A 208 2.88 14.87 -4.57
C MET A 208 2.90 14.25 -5.97
N MET A 209 2.82 15.08 -7.02
CA MET A 209 2.96 14.64 -8.41
C MET A 209 4.38 14.14 -8.71
N GLU A 210 5.43 14.80 -8.19
CA GLU A 210 6.82 14.35 -8.35
C GLU A 210 7.05 12.98 -7.71
N THR A 211 6.45 12.72 -6.56
CA THR A 211 6.52 11.39 -5.90
C THR A 211 5.99 10.30 -6.84
N ILE A 212 4.84 10.50 -7.46
CA ILE A 212 4.27 9.52 -8.41
C ILE A 212 5.08 9.45 -9.70
N ARG A 213 5.58 10.57 -10.20
CA ARG A 213 6.45 10.60 -11.39
C ARG A 213 7.73 9.79 -11.16
N ARG A 214 8.34 9.89 -9.99
CA ARG A 214 9.51 9.07 -9.62
C ARG A 214 9.15 7.58 -9.54
N VAL A 215 8.04 7.24 -8.86
CA VAL A 215 7.54 5.86 -8.77
C VAL A 215 7.25 5.27 -10.15
N SER A 216 6.66 6.04 -11.07
CA SER A 216 6.31 5.57 -12.43
C SER A 216 7.51 5.17 -13.29
N HIS A 217 8.72 5.61 -12.93
CA HIS A 217 9.97 5.29 -13.64
C HIS A 217 10.84 4.26 -12.88
N MET A 218 10.41 3.77 -11.72
CA MET A 218 11.06 2.66 -11.03
C MET A 218 10.49 1.32 -11.51
N ASP A 219 11.28 0.25 -11.38
CA ASP A 219 10.79 -1.11 -11.65
C ASP A 219 9.88 -1.59 -10.51
N ILE A 220 8.66 -1.01 -10.45
CA ILE A 220 7.64 -1.28 -9.43
C ILE A 220 6.36 -1.74 -10.14
N GLN A 221 5.76 -2.84 -9.67
CA GLN A 221 4.64 -3.49 -10.32
C GLN A 221 3.29 -3.06 -9.77
N GLY A 222 3.27 -2.46 -8.58
CA GLY A 222 2.04 -1.99 -7.95
C GLY A 222 2.21 -0.73 -7.13
N VAL A 223 1.12 -0.02 -6.91
CA VAL A 223 1.11 1.17 -6.06
C VAL A 223 -0.14 1.21 -5.18
N LYS A 224 0.03 1.69 -3.96
CA LYS A 224 -1.04 2.13 -3.06
C LYS A 224 -0.93 3.62 -2.87
N ILE A 225 -1.91 4.35 -3.35
CA ILE A 225 -2.04 5.79 -3.14
C ILE A 225 -2.94 5.99 -1.91
N HIS A 226 -2.36 6.48 -0.83
CA HIS A 226 -3.08 6.76 0.40
C HIS A 226 -3.35 8.27 0.52
N LEU A 227 -4.45 8.60 1.19
CA LEU A 227 -4.70 9.91 1.76
C LEU A 227 -4.11 9.95 3.17
N LEU A 228 -3.48 11.06 3.55
CA LEU A 228 -3.10 11.27 4.94
C LEU A 228 -4.34 11.30 5.82
N HIS A 229 -4.38 10.42 6.81
CA HIS A 229 -5.35 10.44 7.89
C HIS A 229 -4.69 11.00 9.16
N VAL A 230 -5.26 12.04 9.71
CA VAL A 230 -4.87 12.55 11.03
C VAL A 230 -5.63 11.75 12.09
N ILE A 231 -4.89 10.93 12.83
CA ILE A 231 -5.42 9.99 13.82
C ILE A 231 -5.16 10.53 15.23
N LYS A 232 -6.11 10.37 16.13
CA LYS A 232 -5.97 10.73 17.55
C LYS A 232 -4.70 10.13 18.15
N GLY A 233 -4.02 10.91 18.97
CA GLY A 233 -2.79 10.49 19.66
C GLY A 233 -1.53 10.50 18.81
N THR A 234 -1.62 10.89 17.53
CA THR A 234 -0.44 11.05 16.66
C THR A 234 0.09 12.49 16.67
N PRO A 235 1.39 12.72 16.40
CA PRO A 235 1.95 14.07 16.23
C PRO A 235 1.23 14.93 15.18
N MET A 236 0.58 14.32 14.18
CA MET A 236 -0.17 15.03 13.14
C MET A 236 -1.31 15.88 13.69
N VAL A 237 -1.92 15.50 14.83
CA VAL A 237 -2.96 16.30 15.49
C VAL A 237 -2.42 17.65 15.93
N ASN A 238 -1.22 17.66 16.51
CA ASN A 238 -0.57 18.90 16.94
C ASN A 238 -0.20 19.79 15.75
N MET A 239 0.30 19.21 14.65
CA MET A 239 0.60 19.95 13.42
C MET A 239 -0.65 20.56 12.81
N LEU A 240 -1.74 19.82 12.78
CA LEU A 240 -3.04 20.32 12.30
C LEU A 240 -3.55 21.49 13.15
N ASN A 241 -3.52 21.36 14.48
CA ASN A 241 -3.98 22.39 15.41
C ASN A 241 -3.15 23.68 15.35
N LYS A 242 -1.86 23.59 15.02
CA LYS A 242 -0.96 24.72 14.83
C LYS A 242 -1.04 25.35 13.45
N GLY A 243 -1.80 24.75 12.51
CA GLY A 243 -1.85 25.20 11.11
C GLY A 243 -0.60 24.82 10.27
N GLU A 244 0.26 23.94 10.79
CA GLU A 244 1.46 23.43 10.09
C GLU A 244 1.09 22.32 9.08
N LEU A 245 -0.11 21.79 9.16
CA LEU A 245 -0.67 20.79 8.26
C LEU A 245 -2.04 21.24 7.75
N LYS A 246 -2.22 21.25 6.43
CA LYS A 246 -3.50 21.50 5.77
C LYS A 246 -4.05 20.20 5.20
N LEU A 247 -5.28 19.85 5.53
CA LEU A 247 -5.96 18.68 4.96
C LEU A 247 -6.47 19.02 3.55
N LEU A 248 -6.32 18.05 2.63
CA LEU A 248 -6.91 18.15 1.29
C LEU A 248 -8.44 18.08 1.38
N SER A 249 -9.14 18.87 0.57
CA SER A 249 -10.55 18.67 0.29
C SER A 249 -10.75 17.39 -0.54
N LYS A 250 -11.99 16.92 -0.62
CA LYS A 250 -12.29 15.73 -1.44
C LYS A 250 -12.02 16.02 -2.92
N GLU A 251 -12.36 17.21 -3.38
CA GLU A 251 -12.18 17.67 -4.75
C GLU A 251 -10.69 17.74 -5.10
N GLU A 252 -9.87 18.41 -4.26
CA GLU A 252 -8.41 18.47 -4.44
C GLU A 252 -7.79 17.05 -4.51
N TYR A 253 -8.25 16.13 -3.65
CA TYR A 253 -7.76 14.75 -3.64
C TYR A 253 -8.16 13.98 -4.89
N VAL A 254 -9.40 14.09 -5.34
CA VAL A 254 -9.91 13.41 -6.55
C VAL A 254 -9.14 13.87 -7.78
N ASP A 255 -8.98 15.19 -7.94
CA ASP A 255 -8.23 15.76 -9.06
C ASP A 255 -6.78 15.29 -9.07
N LEU A 256 -6.10 15.36 -7.92
CA LEU A 256 -4.73 14.90 -7.76
C LEU A 256 -4.57 13.41 -8.11
N VAL A 257 -5.45 12.55 -7.60
CA VAL A 257 -5.37 11.11 -7.87
C VAL A 257 -5.61 10.80 -9.34
N CYS A 258 -6.50 11.52 -10.02
CA CYS A 258 -6.70 11.39 -11.46
C CYS A 258 -5.43 11.76 -12.24
N ASP A 259 -4.80 12.90 -11.91
CA ASP A 259 -3.55 13.33 -12.55
C ASP A 259 -2.41 12.33 -12.28
N GLN A 260 -2.35 11.77 -11.06
CA GLN A 260 -1.39 10.73 -10.71
C GLN A 260 -1.60 9.44 -11.52
N LEU A 261 -2.86 9.00 -11.70
CA LEU A 261 -3.19 7.84 -12.51
C LEU A 261 -2.80 8.05 -13.99
N GLU A 262 -3.02 9.23 -14.53
CA GLU A 262 -2.72 9.56 -15.92
C GLU A 262 -1.24 9.42 -16.28
N ILE A 263 -0.33 9.55 -15.30
CA ILE A 263 1.13 9.44 -15.50
C ILE A 263 1.74 8.12 -15.02
N LEU A 264 0.95 7.19 -14.45
CA LEU A 264 1.41 5.86 -14.08
C LEU A 264 1.37 4.91 -15.28
N PRO A 265 2.34 3.97 -15.45
CA PRO A 265 2.25 2.95 -16.50
C PRO A 265 0.94 2.16 -16.43
N GLN A 266 0.35 1.81 -17.57
CA GLN A 266 -0.90 1.04 -17.59
C GLN A 266 -0.77 -0.33 -16.93
N GLU A 267 0.42 -0.92 -17.00
CA GLU A 267 0.76 -2.23 -16.46
C GLU A 267 0.82 -2.22 -14.93
N MET A 268 1.12 -1.08 -14.30
CA MET A 268 1.22 -0.97 -12.85
C MET A 268 -0.13 -1.21 -12.18
N VAL A 269 -0.17 -2.16 -11.26
CA VAL A 269 -1.41 -2.55 -10.57
C VAL A 269 -1.75 -1.54 -9.47
N ILE A 270 -2.96 -1.02 -9.51
CA ILE A 270 -3.46 -0.10 -8.48
C ILE A 270 -4.08 -0.92 -7.36
N HIS A 271 -3.34 -1.07 -6.26
CA HIS A 271 -3.80 -1.82 -5.10
C HIS A 271 -4.82 -1.03 -4.26
N ARG A 272 -4.69 0.29 -4.24
CA ARG A 272 -5.56 1.18 -3.44
C ARG A 272 -5.44 2.63 -3.92
N LEU A 273 -6.56 3.37 -3.87
CA LEU A 273 -6.63 4.81 -4.19
C LEU A 273 -7.08 5.68 -3.02
N THR A 274 -7.34 5.10 -1.85
CA THR A 274 -7.65 5.85 -0.62
C THR A 274 -7.42 4.96 0.59
N GLY A 275 -7.24 5.55 1.77
CA GLY A 275 -7.11 4.83 3.04
C GLY A 275 -8.47 4.41 3.62
N ASP A 276 -8.41 3.58 4.65
CA ASP A 276 -9.51 3.31 5.57
C ASP A 276 -9.10 3.83 6.95
N GLY A 277 -9.93 4.64 7.60
CA GLY A 277 -9.71 5.14 8.96
C GLY A 277 -10.83 4.67 9.88
N LYS A 278 -10.51 4.31 11.12
CA LYS A 278 -11.52 4.07 12.15
C LYS A 278 -12.20 5.39 12.49
N LYS A 279 -13.53 5.43 12.41
CA LYS A 279 -14.32 6.64 12.64
C LYS A 279 -14.06 7.28 14.00
N GLU A 280 -13.91 6.46 15.01
CA GLU A 280 -13.66 6.87 16.40
C GLU A 280 -12.29 7.51 16.63
N ASP A 281 -11.29 7.17 15.80
CA ASP A 281 -9.92 7.64 15.93
C ASP A 281 -9.57 8.75 14.93
N LEU A 282 -10.34 8.91 13.86
CA LEU A 282 -10.08 9.89 12.81
C LEU A 282 -10.40 11.32 13.27
N VAL A 283 -9.42 12.21 13.20
CA VAL A 283 -9.57 13.66 13.37
C VAL A 283 -9.87 14.35 12.04
N GLY A 284 -9.30 13.83 10.94
CA GLY A 284 -9.57 14.35 9.59
C GLY A 284 -8.71 13.70 8.50
N PRO A 285 -9.10 13.90 7.25
CA PRO A 285 -10.31 14.56 6.76
C PRO A 285 -11.55 13.67 6.86
N MET A 286 -12.64 14.18 7.41
CA MET A 286 -13.85 13.37 7.70
C MET A 286 -14.57 12.83 6.48
N TRP A 287 -14.43 13.47 5.31
CA TRP A 287 -15.00 12.99 4.05
C TRP A 287 -14.43 11.63 3.61
N SER A 288 -13.22 11.27 4.06
CA SER A 288 -12.55 10.01 3.73
C SER A 288 -13.27 8.78 4.29
N LEU A 289 -14.10 8.93 5.33
CA LEU A 289 -14.95 7.85 5.87
C LEU A 289 -15.96 7.32 4.85
N LYS A 290 -16.26 8.12 3.83
CA LYS A 290 -17.17 7.74 2.75
C LYS A 290 -16.39 7.21 1.54
N LYS A 291 -15.62 6.16 1.75
CA LYS A 291 -14.71 5.56 0.78
C LYS A 291 -15.32 5.36 -0.61
N TRP A 292 -16.55 4.87 -0.69
CA TRP A 292 -17.22 4.62 -1.97
C TRP A 292 -17.55 5.91 -2.72
N GLU A 293 -17.88 7.00 -2.01
CA GLU A 293 -18.11 8.31 -2.65
C GLU A 293 -16.80 8.83 -3.28
N VAL A 294 -15.66 8.62 -2.63
CA VAL A 294 -14.35 9.01 -3.15
C VAL A 294 -13.98 8.20 -4.39
N LEU A 295 -14.11 6.87 -4.32
CA LEU A 295 -13.79 6.00 -5.45
C LEU A 295 -14.69 6.27 -6.67
N ASN A 296 -15.99 6.48 -6.44
CA ASN A 296 -16.91 6.84 -7.52
C ASN A 296 -16.56 8.21 -8.11
N ALA A 297 -16.21 9.20 -7.28
CA ALA A 297 -15.79 10.52 -7.77
C ALA A 297 -14.53 10.44 -8.65
N ILE A 298 -13.55 9.59 -8.31
CA ILE A 298 -12.36 9.34 -9.15
C ILE A 298 -12.77 8.71 -10.50
N ASP A 299 -13.67 7.72 -10.48
CA ASP A 299 -14.18 7.07 -11.71
C ASP A 299 -14.93 8.07 -12.62
N ASP A 300 -15.79 8.89 -12.01
CA ASP A 300 -16.59 9.89 -12.74
C ASP A 300 -15.67 11.00 -13.30
N GLU A 301 -14.67 11.42 -12.55
CA GLU A 301 -13.71 12.44 -12.99
C GLU A 301 -12.84 11.93 -14.15
N LEU A 302 -12.29 10.71 -14.08
CA LEU A 302 -11.59 10.10 -15.21
C LEU A 302 -12.50 9.95 -16.45
N LYS A 303 -13.78 9.65 -16.24
CA LYS A 303 -14.76 9.60 -17.33
C LYS A 303 -15.02 11.00 -17.92
N ARG A 304 -15.20 12.02 -17.09
CA ARG A 304 -15.41 13.41 -17.50
C ARG A 304 -14.24 13.93 -18.33
N ARG A 305 -13.00 13.60 -17.93
CA ARG A 305 -11.77 13.96 -18.64
C ARG A 305 -11.51 13.13 -19.90
N ASP A 306 -12.34 12.13 -20.19
CA ASP A 306 -12.05 11.07 -21.15
C ASP A 306 -10.62 10.54 -21.01
N SER A 307 -10.24 10.24 -19.76
CA SER A 307 -8.89 9.86 -19.38
C SER A 307 -8.83 8.50 -18.72
N TRP A 308 -7.60 7.96 -18.60
CA TRP A 308 -7.31 6.65 -18.02
C TRP A 308 -5.87 6.58 -17.54
N GLN A 309 -5.55 5.56 -16.75
CA GLN A 309 -4.18 5.31 -16.29
C GLN A 309 -3.21 5.19 -17.48
N GLY A 310 -2.16 5.98 -17.42
CA GLY A 310 -1.09 5.98 -18.41
C GLY A 310 -1.40 6.73 -19.70
N LYS A 311 -2.47 7.53 -19.75
CA LYS A 311 -2.77 8.36 -20.92
C LYS A 311 -1.60 9.31 -21.25
N PHE A 312 -0.97 9.88 -20.23
CA PHE A 312 0.17 10.80 -20.34
C PHE A 312 1.49 10.20 -19.88
N TYR A 313 1.53 8.89 -19.62
CA TYR A 313 2.78 8.23 -19.27
C TYR A 313 3.75 8.22 -20.45
N THR A 314 4.95 8.73 -20.22
CA THR A 314 6.07 8.67 -21.16
C THR A 314 7.17 7.80 -20.57
N ARG A 315 7.46 6.69 -21.22
CA ARG A 315 8.59 5.85 -20.82
C ARG A 315 9.90 6.63 -21.06
N LYS A 316 10.73 6.80 -20.02
CA LYS A 316 12.11 7.25 -20.27
C LYS A 316 12.84 6.15 -21.03
N VAL A 317 13.34 6.48 -22.21
CA VAL A 317 14.19 5.61 -23.02
C VAL A 317 15.57 5.54 -22.40
#